data_d8d98b0a41d55590f3d132e2068a01bd
#
_entry.id   d8d98b0a41d55590f3d132e2068a01bd
#
_cell.length_a   1.000
_cell.length_b   1.000
_cell.length_c   1.000
_cell.angle_alpha   90.00
_cell.angle_beta   90.00
_cell.angle_gamma   90.00
#
_symmetry.space_group_name_H-M   'P 1'
#
loop_
_entity.id
_entity.type
_entity.pdbx_description
1 polymer ?
#
loop_
_entity_poly.entity_id
_entity_poly.type
_entity_poly.pdbx_seq_one_letter_code
_entity_poly.pdbx_strand_id
1 'polypeptide(L)' 'MIRKMEFRMERAGLIQVGDHVKLKEDTASTMAGIMFYYSIRDAVAMSNNTKTRLGTLEGVVSAIDEKESYWTVTVDIEE' A
#
# COMPACT_ATOMS: atom_id res chain seq x y z
N MET A 1 16.04 2.98 5.98
CA MET A 1 15.48 1.65 6.25
C MET A 1 14.28 1.43 5.34
N ILE A 2 14.19 0.26 4.74
CA ILE A 2 13.07 -0.04 3.82
C ILE A 2 11.97 -0.77 4.58
N ARG A 3 10.77 -0.25 4.49
CA ARG A 3 9.57 -0.87 5.03
C ARG A 3 8.75 -1.44 3.87
N LYS A 4 8.41 -2.72 3.95
CA LYS A 4 7.56 -3.37 2.96
C LYS A 4 6.11 -3.31 3.42
N MET A 5 5.24 -2.87 2.50
CA MET A 5 3.81 -2.78 2.79
C MET A 5 3.04 -3.48 1.68
N GLU A 6 2.07 -4.30 2.06
CA GLU A 6 1.23 -5.02 1.11
C GLU A 6 -0.09 -4.29 0.89
N PHE A 7 -0.50 -4.24 -0.36
CA PHE A 7 -1.77 -3.64 -0.79
C PHE A 7 -2.58 -4.68 -1.53
N ARG A 8 -3.88 -4.67 -1.31
CA ARG A 8 -4.81 -5.50 -2.08
C ARG A 8 -5.30 -4.71 -3.28
N MET A 9 -5.00 -5.19 -4.47
CA MET A 9 -5.38 -4.55 -5.73
C MET A 9 -6.50 -5.36 -6.40
N GLU A 10 -7.57 -4.68 -6.78
CA GLU A 10 -8.76 -5.31 -7.35
C GLU A 10 -8.73 -5.37 -8.88
N ARG A 11 -7.84 -4.62 -9.53
CA ARG A 11 -7.69 -4.55 -10.98
C ARG A 11 -6.25 -4.76 -11.39
N ALA A 12 -6.03 -5.59 -12.41
CA ALA A 12 -4.71 -5.79 -12.99
C ALA A 12 -4.36 -4.66 -13.97
N GLY A 13 -3.07 -4.51 -14.24
CA GLY A 13 -2.58 -3.66 -15.32
C GLY A 13 -2.46 -2.18 -15.03
N LEU A 14 -2.81 -1.74 -13.82
CA LEU A 14 -2.71 -0.33 -13.44
C LEU A 14 -1.30 0.07 -13.03
N ILE A 15 -0.55 -0.86 -12.46
CA ILE A 15 0.83 -0.66 -12.03
C ILE A 15 1.63 -1.94 -12.33
N GLN A 16 2.94 -1.79 -12.36
CA GLN A 16 3.88 -2.89 -12.63
C GLN A 16 5.02 -2.88 -11.62
N VAL A 17 5.70 -4.02 -11.49
CA VAL A 17 6.92 -4.12 -10.67
C VAL A 17 7.95 -3.11 -11.19
N GLY A 18 8.53 -2.36 -10.28
CA GLY A 18 9.47 -1.29 -10.60
C GLY A 18 8.85 0.09 -10.68
N ASP A 19 7.53 0.20 -10.70
CA ASP A 19 6.87 1.49 -10.76
C ASP A 19 7.05 2.28 -9.45
N HIS A 20 7.30 3.57 -9.61
CA HIS A 20 7.31 4.52 -8.52
C HIS A 20 5.87 4.96 -8.26
N VAL A 21 5.37 4.72 -7.06
CA VAL A 21 3.97 5.01 -6.73
C VAL A 21 3.87 6.01 -5.60
N LYS A 22 2.82 6.82 -5.65
CA LYS A 22 2.47 7.75 -4.58
C LYS A 22 1.30 7.20 -3.80
N LEU A 23 1.33 7.39 -2.49
CA LEU A 23 0.34 6.85 -1.59
C LEU A 23 -0.55 7.95 -1.05
N LYS A 24 -1.77 7.58 -0.71
CA LYS A 24 -2.70 8.43 0.01
C LYS A 24 -2.88 7.85 1.41
N GLU A 25 -2.74 8.70 2.43
CA GLU A 25 -2.94 8.32 3.82
C GLU A 25 -4.35 8.65 4.26
N ASP A 26 -5.00 7.69 4.89
CA ASP A 26 -6.28 7.87 5.55
C ASP A 26 -6.18 7.39 7.00
N THR A 27 -7.04 7.89 7.86
CA THR A 27 -7.07 7.50 9.26
C THR A 27 -8.45 7.04 9.67
N ALA A 28 -8.49 6.17 10.68
CA ALA A 28 -9.73 5.73 11.30
C ALA A 28 -9.56 5.74 12.81
N SER A 29 -10.51 6.34 13.51
CA SER A 29 -10.56 6.29 14.97
C SER A 29 -11.20 4.99 15.42
N THR A 30 -10.49 4.26 16.27
CA THR A 30 -10.97 3.00 16.83
C THR A 30 -10.87 3.03 18.35
N MET A 31 -11.44 2.03 19.01
CA MET A 31 -11.31 1.90 20.47
C MET A 31 -9.86 1.66 20.90
N ALA A 32 -9.02 1.16 20.00
CA ALA A 32 -7.59 0.95 20.25
C ALA A 32 -6.73 2.17 19.89
N GLY A 33 -7.34 3.29 19.46
CA GLY A 33 -6.65 4.51 19.06
C GLY A 33 -6.81 4.78 17.56
N ILE A 34 -5.94 5.64 17.03
CA ILE A 34 -5.96 6.00 15.63
C ILE A 34 -5.18 4.95 14.82
N MET A 35 -5.82 4.46 13.77
CA MET A 35 -5.21 3.53 12.82
C MET A 35 -4.99 4.27 11.50
N PHE A 36 -3.91 3.92 10.82
CA PHE A 36 -3.57 4.48 9.51
C PHE A 36 -3.74 3.41 8.45
N TYR A 37 -4.24 3.80 7.28
CA TYR A 37 -4.26 2.92 6.12
C TYR A 37 -3.93 3.73 4.87
N TYR A 38 -3.42 3.04 3.87
CA TYR A 38 -2.84 3.69 2.69
C TYR A 38 -3.45 3.11 1.43
N SER A 39 -3.55 3.94 0.41
CA SER A 39 -3.94 3.49 -0.92
C SER A 39 -2.92 3.99 -1.94
N ILE A 40 -2.76 3.21 -3.02
CA ILE A 40 -1.93 3.63 -4.15
C ILE A 40 -2.78 4.56 -5.00
N ARG A 41 -2.31 5.80 -5.21
CA ARG A 41 -3.13 6.85 -5.85
C ARG A 41 -3.55 6.52 -7.28
N ASP A 42 -2.69 5.84 -8.03
CA ASP A 42 -2.92 5.57 -9.45
C ASP A 42 -3.45 4.16 -9.70
N ALA A 43 -3.86 3.47 -8.65
CA ALA A 43 -4.39 2.12 -8.73
C ALA A 43 -5.50 1.91 -7.72
N VAL A 44 -6.37 0.92 -7.97
CA VAL A 44 -7.39 0.54 -7.00
C VAL A 44 -6.77 -0.48 -6.04
N ALA A 45 -5.99 0.03 -5.10
CA ALA A 45 -5.23 -0.81 -4.16
C ALA A 45 -5.19 -0.14 -2.78
N MET A 46 -5.42 -0.93 -1.74
CA MET A 46 -5.51 -0.45 -0.37
C MET A 46 -4.76 -1.37 0.58
N SER A 47 -4.07 -0.79 1.55
CA SER A 47 -3.36 -1.54 2.58
C SER A 47 -4.27 -1.92 3.74
N ASN A 48 -3.79 -2.84 4.57
CA ASN A 48 -4.39 -3.11 5.87
C ASN A 48 -4.12 -1.94 6.83
N ASN A 49 -4.93 -1.84 7.87
CA ASN A 49 -4.73 -0.84 8.91
C ASN A 49 -3.44 -1.13 9.68
N THR A 50 -2.75 -0.06 10.05
CA THR A 50 -1.54 -0.15 10.88
C THR A 50 -1.52 0.96 11.92
N LYS A 51 -0.91 0.69 13.06
CA LYS A 51 -0.69 1.69 14.10
C LYS A 51 0.55 2.54 13.82
N THR A 52 1.43 2.08 12.96
CA THR A 52 2.70 2.77 12.65
C THR A 52 2.54 3.61 11.40
N ARG A 53 2.55 4.92 11.57
CA ARG A 53 2.45 5.87 10.47
C ARG A 53 3.70 5.82 9.59
N LEU A 54 3.51 5.94 8.28
CA LEU A 54 4.63 6.05 7.32
C LEU A 54 5.28 7.42 7.42
N GLY A 55 6.61 7.45 7.30
CA GLY A 55 7.37 8.69 7.24
C GLY A 55 7.38 9.34 5.87
N THR A 56 6.98 8.61 4.83
CA THR A 56 6.86 9.12 3.47
C THR A 56 5.66 8.49 2.77
N LEU A 57 5.12 9.18 1.77
CA LEU A 57 3.93 8.74 1.03
C LEU A 57 4.29 8.36 -0.41
N GLU A 58 5.43 7.71 -0.59
CA GLU A 58 5.84 7.18 -1.89
C GLU A 58 6.70 5.93 -1.71
N GLY A 59 6.77 5.14 -2.75
CA GLY A 59 7.57 3.92 -2.74
C GLY A 59 7.68 3.30 -4.12
N VAL A 60 8.31 2.14 -4.18
CA VAL A 60 8.52 1.39 -5.42
C VAL A 60 7.86 0.03 -5.30
N VAL A 61 7.11 -0.35 -6.32
CA VAL A 61 6.49 -1.69 -6.37
C VAL A 61 7.58 -2.73 -6.54
N SER A 62 7.71 -3.64 -5.57
CA SER A 62 8.74 -4.68 -5.57
C SER A 62 8.21 -6.05 -5.99
N ALA A 63 6.90 -6.29 -5.82
CA ALA A 63 6.29 -7.56 -6.20
C ALA A 63 4.80 -7.39 -6.44
N ILE A 64 4.26 -8.19 -7.36
CA ILE A 64 2.82 -8.29 -7.58
C ILE A 64 2.49 -9.78 -7.67
N ASP A 65 1.71 -10.28 -6.73
CA ASP A 65 1.31 -11.68 -6.66
C ASP A 65 -0.18 -11.83 -7.00
N GLU A 66 -0.48 -12.69 -7.96
CA GLU A 66 -1.86 -12.98 -8.33
C GLU A 66 -2.48 -13.95 -7.33
N LYS A 67 -3.67 -13.60 -6.85
CA LYS A 67 -4.50 -14.43 -5.99
C LYS A 67 -5.77 -14.81 -6.75
N GLU A 68 -6.71 -15.53 -6.11
CA GLU A 68 -7.92 -16.01 -6.79
C GLU A 68 -8.82 -14.89 -7.32
N SER A 69 -8.99 -13.82 -6.55
CA SER A 69 -9.90 -12.73 -6.90
C SER A 69 -9.27 -11.35 -6.79
N TYR A 70 -7.97 -11.26 -6.51
CA TYR A 70 -7.25 -10.00 -6.35
C TYR A 70 -5.76 -10.21 -6.54
N TRP A 71 -5.00 -9.13 -6.47
CA TRP A 71 -3.53 -9.16 -6.52
C TRP A 71 -2.98 -8.54 -5.24
N THR A 72 -1.93 -9.14 -4.70
CA THR A 72 -1.17 -8.55 -3.58
C THR A 72 0.00 -7.78 -4.16
N VAL A 73 0.01 -6.47 -3.93
CA VAL A 73 1.09 -5.58 -4.38
C VAL A 73 1.97 -5.26 -3.18
N THR A 74 3.25 -5.56 -3.28
CA THR A 74 4.23 -5.20 -2.26
C THR A 74 4.95 -3.93 -2.69
N VAL A 75 4.92 -2.91 -1.84
CA VAL A 75 5.58 -1.63 -2.08
C VAL A 75 6.71 -1.47 -1.06
N ASP A 76 7.91 -1.19 -1.55
CA ASP A 76 9.06 -0.87 -0.73
C ASP A 76 9.07 0.64 -0.48
N ILE A 77 9.01 1.02 0.79
CA ILE A 77 8.94 2.41 1.22
C ILE A 77 10.20 2.72 2.01
N GLU A 78 10.98 3.64 1.51
CA GLU A 78 12.23 4.07 2.18
C GLU A 78 11.90 5.18 3.18
N GLU A 79 12.15 4.89 4.45
CA GLU A 79 11.91 5.84 5.54
C GLU A 79 13.20 6.33 6.16
#